data_7e5e461e8c75218b04e07ab1e7ce9bbc
#
_entry.id   7e5e461e8c75218b04e07ab1e7ce9bbc
#
_cell.length_a   1.000
_cell.length_b   1.000
_cell.length_c   1.000
_cell.angle_alpha   90.00
_cell.angle_beta   90.00
_cell.angle_gamma   90.00
#
_symmetry.space_group_name_H-M   'P 1'
#
loop_
_entity.id
_entity.type
_entity.pdbx_description
1 polymer ?
#
loop_
_entity_poly.entity_id
_entity_poly.type
_entity_poly.pdbx_seq_one_letter_code
_entity_poly.pdbx_strand_id
1 'polypeptide(L)'
;MHDMWPCTGICHHARECTNYHQECNHCPYLYGGGSKKDLSNRIFRKKQQLYKEAPITFVTCSQWLKGQAEKSALLTGETVISIPNPINTNLFKPRNKKETRSKCHLPQNGKLILFGSAKITDKRKGIDYLIESCKLLAEKHPELKDSLSVVVFGKQSEQLKPL
;
A
#
# COMPACT_ATOMS: atom_id res chain seq x y z
N MET A 1 -5.82 -10.60 -6.77
CA MET A 1 -4.64 -10.40 -5.88
C MET A 1 -4.69 -8.97 -5.34
N HIS A 2 -4.56 -8.80 -4.01
CA HIS A 2 -4.48 -7.50 -3.34
C HIS A 2 -3.11 -7.25 -2.70
N ASP A 3 -2.26 -8.26 -2.72
CA ASP A 3 -0.89 -8.22 -2.23
C ASP A 3 0.00 -9.21 -3.01
N MET A 4 1.27 -9.32 -2.63
CA MET A 4 2.26 -10.12 -3.33
C MET A 4 2.29 -11.60 -2.90
N TRP A 5 1.45 -12.04 -1.96
CA TRP A 5 1.52 -13.42 -1.46
C TRP A 5 1.39 -14.49 -2.57
N PRO A 6 0.51 -14.36 -3.58
CA PRO A 6 0.43 -15.34 -4.67
C PRO A 6 1.69 -15.43 -5.53
N CYS A 7 2.48 -14.36 -5.65
CA CYS A 7 3.68 -14.32 -6.48
C CYS A 7 5.00 -14.40 -5.68
N THR A 8 4.95 -14.69 -4.39
CA THR A 8 6.12 -14.87 -3.53
C THR A 8 6.04 -16.21 -2.78
N GLY A 9 7.08 -16.58 -2.03
CA GLY A 9 7.01 -17.72 -1.11
C GLY A 9 6.00 -17.46 0.01
N ILE A 10 6.25 -16.46 0.84
CA ILE A 10 5.46 -16.18 2.05
C ILE A 10 5.10 -14.70 2.24
N CYS A 11 5.67 -13.79 1.45
CA CYS A 11 5.54 -12.36 1.70
C CYS A 11 4.23 -11.80 1.11
N HIS A 12 3.50 -11.01 1.90
CA HIS A 12 2.46 -10.11 1.40
C HIS A 12 3.05 -8.84 0.76
N HIS A 13 4.27 -8.45 1.20
CA HIS A 13 5.04 -7.32 0.66
C HIS A 13 6.51 -7.72 0.64
N ALA A 14 7.10 -7.81 -0.55
CA ALA A 14 8.50 -8.23 -0.70
C ALA A 14 9.52 -7.16 -0.29
N ARG A 15 9.09 -5.89 -0.11
CA ARG A 15 9.97 -4.75 0.17
C ARG A 15 11.12 -4.70 -0.86
N GLU A 16 12.37 -4.66 -0.40
CA GLU A 16 13.59 -4.64 -1.24
C GLU A 16 14.00 -6.04 -1.75
N CYS A 17 13.35 -7.11 -1.28
CA CYS A 17 13.70 -8.47 -1.68
C CYS A 17 13.20 -8.79 -3.09
N THR A 18 14.10 -9.27 -3.94
CA THR A 18 13.83 -9.68 -5.32
C THR A 18 13.92 -11.20 -5.55
N ASN A 19 14.12 -12.00 -4.50
CA ASN A 19 14.30 -13.44 -4.64
C ASN A 19 13.16 -14.13 -5.41
N TYR A 20 11.93 -13.62 -5.29
CA TYR A 20 10.77 -14.17 -5.99
C TYR A 20 10.86 -14.07 -7.53
N HIS A 21 11.79 -13.27 -8.07
CA HIS A 21 12.04 -13.23 -9.53
C HIS A 21 12.65 -14.53 -10.04
N GLN A 22 13.31 -15.30 -9.17
CA GLN A 22 13.93 -16.58 -9.49
C GLN A 22 13.40 -17.69 -8.60
N GLU A 23 13.73 -17.67 -7.33
CA GLU A 23 13.27 -18.65 -6.34
C GLU A 23 13.37 -18.05 -4.93
N CYS A 24 12.28 -18.05 -4.16
CA CYS A 24 12.35 -17.68 -2.77
C CYS A 24 13.17 -18.71 -1.97
N ASN A 25 14.25 -18.25 -1.35
CA ASN A 25 15.10 -18.97 -0.39
C ASN A 25 15.93 -17.93 0.37
N HIS A 26 16.73 -18.35 1.37
CA HIS A 26 17.54 -17.43 2.18
C HIS A 26 16.77 -16.16 2.56
N CYS A 27 15.52 -16.34 3.02
CA CYS A 27 14.57 -15.24 3.23
C CYS A 27 15.07 -14.26 4.29
N PRO A 28 15.31 -12.98 3.94
CA PRO A 28 15.85 -11.99 4.89
C PRO A 28 14.85 -11.60 6.00
N TYR A 29 13.59 -11.99 5.85
CA TYR A 29 12.51 -11.63 6.78
C TYR A 29 12.10 -12.77 7.72
N LEU A 30 12.75 -13.93 7.65
CA LEU A 30 12.56 -15.00 8.63
C LEU A 30 13.41 -14.73 9.87
N TYR A 31 12.82 -14.99 11.05
CA TYR A 31 13.54 -14.90 12.31
C TYR A 31 14.74 -15.84 12.31
N GLY A 32 15.90 -15.34 12.73
CA GLY A 32 17.17 -16.08 12.69
C GLY A 32 17.81 -16.20 11.30
N GLY A 33 17.26 -15.52 10.30
CA GLY A 33 17.73 -15.60 8.90
C GLY A 33 17.15 -16.81 8.16
N GLY A 34 17.16 -16.74 6.84
CA GLY A 34 16.70 -17.81 5.98
C GLY A 34 17.79 -18.79 5.58
N SER A 35 17.39 -19.93 5.04
CA SER A 35 18.29 -20.95 4.47
C SER A 35 17.81 -21.37 3.08
N LYS A 36 18.60 -22.18 2.38
CA LYS A 36 18.26 -22.69 1.04
C LYS A 36 16.92 -23.43 0.99
N LYS A 37 16.53 -24.10 2.08
CA LYS A 37 15.28 -24.86 2.20
C LYS A 37 14.38 -24.35 3.32
N ASP A 38 14.38 -23.04 3.54
CA ASP A 38 13.53 -22.38 4.55
C ASP A 38 12.03 -22.43 4.19
N LEU A 39 11.20 -21.88 5.07
CA LEU A 39 9.75 -21.85 4.86
C LEU A 39 9.38 -21.14 3.56
N SER A 40 10.08 -20.06 3.21
CA SER A 40 9.79 -19.33 1.97
C SER A 40 10.03 -20.18 0.73
N ASN A 41 11.11 -20.98 0.72
CA ASN A 41 11.42 -21.90 -0.35
C ASN A 41 10.39 -23.04 -0.45
N ARG A 42 10.05 -23.65 0.68
CA ARG A 42 9.09 -24.76 0.72
C ARG A 42 7.71 -24.34 0.19
N ILE A 43 7.24 -23.16 0.57
CA ILE A 43 5.95 -22.64 0.10
C ILE A 43 6.03 -22.21 -1.37
N PHE A 44 7.15 -21.59 -1.79
CA PHE A 44 7.39 -21.23 -3.17
C PHE A 44 7.30 -22.47 -4.09
N ARG A 45 7.97 -23.54 -3.74
CA ARG A 45 7.96 -24.82 -4.48
C ARG A 45 6.58 -25.44 -4.55
N LYS A 46 5.82 -25.44 -3.44
CA LYS A 46 4.43 -25.92 -3.45
C LYS A 46 3.54 -25.10 -4.38
N LYS A 47 3.64 -23.78 -4.36
CA LYS A 47 2.89 -22.92 -5.28
C LYS A 47 3.28 -23.20 -6.73
N GLN A 48 4.58 -23.33 -7.01
CA GLN A 48 5.08 -23.61 -8.35
C GLN A 48 4.49 -24.91 -8.92
N GLN A 49 4.36 -25.94 -8.10
CA GLN A 49 3.72 -27.17 -8.50
C GLN A 49 2.22 -26.97 -8.76
N LEU A 50 1.49 -26.37 -7.80
CA LEU A 50 0.05 -26.14 -7.92
C LEU A 50 -0.33 -25.30 -9.14
N TYR A 51 0.45 -24.25 -9.44
CA TYR A 51 0.15 -23.36 -10.56
C TYR A 51 0.38 -24.05 -11.91
N LYS A 52 1.34 -24.96 -12.01
CA LYS A 52 1.54 -25.78 -13.21
C LYS A 52 0.44 -26.79 -13.48
N GLU A 53 -0.24 -27.24 -12.43
CA GLU A 53 -1.28 -28.28 -12.53
C GLU A 53 -2.66 -27.72 -12.84
N ALA A 54 -2.88 -26.42 -12.73
CA ALA A 54 -4.18 -25.78 -12.91
C ALA A 54 -4.11 -24.55 -13.82
N PRO A 55 -5.03 -24.38 -14.77
CA PRO A 55 -5.12 -23.16 -15.58
C PRO A 55 -5.63 -22.01 -14.70
N ILE A 56 -4.73 -21.11 -14.26
CA ILE A 56 -5.06 -20.02 -13.37
C ILE A 56 -4.84 -18.68 -14.09
N THR A 57 -5.84 -17.81 -14.04
CA THR A 57 -5.68 -16.41 -14.40
C THR A 57 -5.52 -15.58 -13.12
N PHE A 58 -4.42 -14.84 -13.02
CA PHE A 58 -4.13 -13.98 -11.88
C PHE A 58 -4.66 -12.57 -12.12
N VAL A 59 -5.62 -12.13 -11.31
CA VAL A 59 -6.19 -10.80 -11.40
C VAL A 59 -5.64 -9.93 -10.28
N THR A 60 -4.96 -8.83 -10.65
CA THR A 60 -4.39 -7.84 -9.72
C THR A 60 -5.27 -6.60 -9.63
N CYS A 61 -5.25 -5.90 -8.49
CA CYS A 61 -6.03 -4.68 -8.28
C CYS A 61 -5.34 -3.39 -8.79
N SER A 62 -4.13 -3.49 -9.35
CA SER A 62 -3.39 -2.35 -9.90
C SER A 62 -2.35 -2.77 -10.93
N GLN A 63 -2.01 -1.85 -11.83
CA GLN A 63 -0.94 -2.06 -12.81
C GLN A 63 0.43 -2.28 -12.14
N TRP A 64 0.69 -1.61 -11.01
CA TRP A 64 1.92 -1.83 -10.25
C TRP A 64 2.02 -3.28 -9.78
N LEU A 65 0.94 -3.82 -9.16
CA LEU A 65 0.95 -5.21 -8.67
C LEU A 65 1.03 -6.21 -9.82
N LYS A 66 0.41 -5.91 -10.97
CA LYS A 66 0.57 -6.69 -12.21
C LYS A 66 2.05 -6.77 -12.58
N GLY A 67 2.73 -5.63 -12.69
CA GLY A 67 4.15 -5.59 -13.04
C GLY A 67 5.07 -6.29 -12.02
N GLN A 68 4.70 -6.34 -10.73
CA GLN A 68 5.44 -7.16 -9.75
C GLN A 68 5.14 -8.66 -9.91
N ALA A 69 3.90 -9.00 -10.19
CA ALA A 69 3.48 -10.39 -10.41
C ALA A 69 4.17 -10.99 -11.66
N GLU A 70 4.23 -10.25 -12.76
CA GLU A 70 4.89 -10.67 -14.02
C GLU A 70 6.40 -10.92 -13.87
N LYS A 71 7.04 -10.31 -12.88
CA LYS A 71 8.46 -10.57 -12.55
C LYS A 71 8.66 -11.87 -11.78
N SER A 72 7.61 -12.45 -11.23
CA SER A 72 7.72 -13.65 -10.41
C SER A 72 7.94 -14.90 -11.23
N ALA A 73 8.95 -15.70 -10.87
CA ALA A 73 9.15 -17.02 -11.48
C ALA A 73 8.01 -18.00 -11.21
N LEU A 74 7.14 -17.74 -10.22
CA LEU A 74 5.91 -18.54 -10.01
C LEU A 74 4.88 -18.33 -11.11
N LEU A 75 4.88 -17.14 -11.73
CA LEU A 75 3.85 -16.74 -12.69
C LEU A 75 4.38 -16.69 -14.13
N THR A 76 5.58 -17.22 -14.36
CA THR A 76 6.15 -17.33 -15.71
C THR A 76 5.26 -18.21 -16.59
N GLY A 77 4.74 -17.65 -17.67
CA GLY A 77 3.81 -18.34 -18.58
C GLY A 77 2.34 -18.25 -18.17
N GLU A 78 2.03 -17.71 -16.99
CA GLU A 78 0.66 -17.54 -16.53
C GLU A 78 0.03 -16.24 -17.04
N THR A 79 -1.29 -16.23 -17.19
CA THR A 79 -2.03 -15.02 -17.54
C THR A 79 -2.18 -14.11 -16.32
N VAL A 80 -1.63 -12.91 -16.40
CA VAL A 80 -1.77 -11.86 -15.36
C VAL A 80 -2.47 -10.65 -15.94
N ILE A 81 -3.62 -10.30 -15.40
CA ILE A 81 -4.39 -9.11 -15.80
C ILE A 81 -4.58 -8.14 -14.62
N SER A 82 -4.84 -6.89 -14.92
CA SER A 82 -5.14 -5.88 -13.89
C SER A 82 -6.58 -5.39 -14.06
N ILE A 83 -7.37 -5.56 -13.00
CA ILE A 83 -8.72 -5.02 -12.88
C ILE A 83 -8.76 -4.19 -11.59
N PRO A 84 -8.90 -2.85 -11.66
CA PRO A 84 -9.00 -2.02 -10.47
C PRO A 84 -10.18 -2.41 -9.57
N ASN A 85 -10.02 -2.19 -8.26
CA ASN A 85 -11.13 -2.40 -7.33
C ASN A 85 -12.31 -1.50 -7.69
N PRO A 86 -13.54 -2.02 -7.68
CA PRO A 86 -14.73 -1.22 -7.96
C PRO A 86 -14.96 -0.19 -6.86
N ILE A 87 -15.48 0.96 -7.24
CA ILE A 87 -15.91 2.02 -6.33
C ILE A 87 -17.34 2.48 -6.71
N ASN A 88 -18.17 2.73 -5.71
CA ASN A 88 -19.50 3.28 -5.94
C ASN A 88 -19.42 4.76 -6.31
N THR A 89 -19.45 5.07 -7.60
CA THR A 89 -19.35 6.43 -8.14
C THR A 89 -20.57 7.31 -7.82
N ASN A 90 -21.71 6.74 -7.43
CA ASN A 90 -22.85 7.50 -6.94
C ASN A 90 -22.59 8.08 -5.53
N LEU A 91 -21.82 7.38 -4.73
CA LEU A 91 -21.42 7.80 -3.39
C LEU A 91 -20.14 8.65 -3.43
N PHE A 92 -19.11 8.17 -4.10
CA PHE A 92 -17.79 8.80 -4.19
C PHE A 92 -17.70 9.67 -5.45
N LYS A 93 -18.21 10.89 -5.36
CA LYS A 93 -18.20 11.89 -6.43
C LYS A 93 -17.94 13.29 -5.89
N PRO A 94 -17.48 14.22 -6.72
CA PRO A 94 -17.36 15.62 -6.34
C PRO A 94 -18.69 16.17 -5.78
N ARG A 95 -18.61 16.89 -4.67
CA ARG A 95 -19.76 17.49 -4.00
C ARG A 95 -19.52 18.98 -3.76
N ASN A 96 -20.54 19.70 -3.34
CA ASN A 96 -20.39 21.09 -2.94
C ASN A 96 -19.40 21.21 -1.77
N LYS A 97 -18.33 21.98 -1.98
CA LYS A 97 -17.21 22.09 -1.05
C LYS A 97 -17.62 22.72 0.29
N LYS A 98 -18.44 23.76 0.27
CA LYS A 98 -18.91 24.46 1.50
C LYS A 98 -19.79 23.56 2.34
N GLU A 99 -20.79 22.92 1.72
CA GLU A 99 -21.68 21.99 2.41
C GLU A 99 -20.94 20.79 3.00
N THR A 100 -20.01 20.21 2.22
CA THR A 100 -19.24 19.06 2.68
C THR A 100 -18.33 19.42 3.84
N ARG A 101 -17.64 20.56 3.78
CA ARG A 101 -16.81 21.05 4.89
C ARG A 101 -17.65 21.29 6.14
N SER A 102 -18.82 21.90 6.00
CA SER A 102 -19.75 22.11 7.12
C SER A 102 -20.20 20.79 7.76
N LYS A 103 -20.65 19.82 6.94
CA LYS A 103 -21.07 18.49 7.41
C LYS A 103 -19.96 17.70 8.10
N CYS A 104 -18.73 17.89 7.68
CA CYS A 104 -17.56 17.20 8.25
C CYS A 104 -16.84 18.02 9.35
N HIS A 105 -17.41 19.15 9.79
CA HIS A 105 -16.81 20.06 10.77
C HIS A 105 -15.39 20.51 10.41
N LEU A 106 -15.16 20.76 9.11
CA LEU A 106 -13.85 21.19 8.58
C LEU A 106 -13.79 22.70 8.41
N PRO A 107 -12.59 23.31 8.45
CA PRO A 107 -12.40 24.72 8.18
C PRO A 107 -13.03 25.14 6.84
N GLN A 108 -13.83 26.22 6.86
CA GLN A 108 -14.54 26.67 5.67
C GLN A 108 -13.64 27.36 4.67
N ASN A 109 -12.58 28.00 5.14
CA ASN A 109 -11.58 28.72 4.36
C ASN A 109 -10.26 27.97 4.31
N GLY A 110 -9.36 28.41 3.45
CA GLY A 110 -8.03 27.85 3.32
C GLY A 110 -7.96 26.56 2.52
N LYS A 111 -6.76 26.02 2.47
CA LYS A 111 -6.42 24.75 1.82
C LYS A 111 -6.43 23.62 2.84
N LEU A 112 -6.93 22.46 2.45
CA LEU A 112 -6.91 21.24 3.26
C LEU A 112 -6.06 20.19 2.60
N ILE A 113 -5.09 19.64 3.33
CA ILE A 113 -4.38 18.42 2.98
C ILE A 113 -5.05 17.28 3.74
N LEU A 114 -5.54 16.27 3.03
CA LEU A 114 -6.21 15.13 3.61
C LEU A 114 -5.29 13.91 3.58
N PHE A 115 -5.08 13.29 4.74
CA PHE A 115 -4.40 12.01 4.86
C PHE A 115 -5.31 10.98 5.52
N GLY A 116 -5.40 9.79 4.94
CA GLY A 116 -6.22 8.71 5.48
C GLY A 116 -5.55 7.35 5.41
N SER A 117 -5.72 6.55 6.47
CA SER A 117 -5.24 5.18 6.52
C SER A 117 -6.09 4.34 7.47
N ALA A 118 -6.21 3.03 7.19
CA ALA A 118 -6.89 2.13 8.12
C ALA A 118 -6.27 2.16 9.53
N LYS A 119 -4.95 2.31 9.62
CA LYS A 119 -4.20 2.52 10.86
C LYS A 119 -3.12 3.58 10.60
N ILE A 120 -3.24 4.73 11.26
CA ILE A 120 -2.36 5.89 11.02
C ILE A 120 -0.91 5.61 11.42
N THR A 121 -0.70 4.84 12.48
CA THR A 121 0.64 4.47 12.97
C THR A 121 1.36 3.43 12.11
N ASP A 122 0.74 2.93 11.03
CA ASP A 122 1.42 2.04 10.08
C ASP A 122 2.43 2.85 9.24
N LYS A 123 3.71 2.71 9.53
CA LYS A 123 4.82 3.41 8.86
C LYS A 123 4.81 3.25 7.32
N ARG A 124 4.30 2.12 6.82
CA ARG A 124 4.17 1.88 5.37
C ARG A 124 3.21 2.86 4.67
N LYS A 125 2.36 3.56 5.43
CA LYS A 125 1.41 4.54 4.91
C LYS A 125 1.98 5.93 4.76
N GLY A 126 3.19 6.18 5.31
CA GLY A 126 3.93 7.39 5.06
C GLY A 126 3.48 8.61 5.87
N ILE A 127 2.84 8.42 7.03
CA ILE A 127 2.48 9.54 7.91
C ILE A 127 3.70 10.33 8.35
N ASP A 128 4.83 9.67 8.57
CA ASP A 128 6.08 10.29 8.98
C ASP A 128 6.56 11.29 7.91
N TYR A 129 6.46 10.93 6.62
CA TYR A 129 6.82 11.83 5.51
C TYR A 129 5.89 13.04 5.43
N LEU A 130 4.59 12.85 5.69
CA LEU A 130 3.66 13.97 5.73
C LEU A 130 4.02 14.95 6.86
N ILE A 131 4.30 14.44 8.05
CA ILE A 131 4.68 15.25 9.21
C ILE A 131 5.94 16.07 8.91
N GLU A 132 6.99 15.44 8.41
CA GLU A 132 8.24 16.12 8.05
C GLU A 132 8.03 17.15 6.92
N SER A 133 7.21 16.83 5.92
CA SER A 133 6.87 17.78 4.87
C SER A 133 6.11 19.00 5.40
N CYS A 134 5.20 18.80 6.36
CA CYS A 134 4.47 19.91 6.98
C CYS A 134 5.39 20.80 7.82
N LYS A 135 6.35 20.23 8.55
CA LYS A 135 7.36 21.00 9.30
C LYS A 135 8.22 21.86 8.36
N LEU A 136 8.76 21.24 7.30
CA LEU A 136 9.54 21.95 6.29
C LEU A 136 8.73 23.06 5.60
N LEU A 137 7.46 22.81 5.36
CA LEU A 137 6.56 23.80 4.76
C LEU A 137 6.33 24.97 5.70
N ALA A 138 6.10 24.71 6.99
CA ALA A 138 5.91 25.75 8.01
C ALA A 138 7.17 26.61 8.20
N GLU A 139 8.36 26.01 8.11
CA GLU A 139 9.63 26.72 8.19
C GLU A 139 9.90 27.61 6.98
N LYS A 140 9.64 27.09 5.76
CA LYS A 140 9.93 27.78 4.50
C LYS A 140 8.85 28.78 4.09
N HIS A 141 7.63 28.58 4.54
CA HIS A 141 6.43 29.31 4.14
C HIS A 141 5.54 29.63 5.34
N PRO A 142 6.03 30.43 6.30
CA PRO A 142 5.27 30.77 7.51
C PRO A 142 3.95 31.50 7.21
N GLU A 143 3.84 32.15 6.05
CA GLU A 143 2.61 32.81 5.56
C GLU A 143 1.46 31.83 5.32
N LEU A 144 1.74 30.52 5.19
CA LEU A 144 0.71 29.50 4.97
C LEU A 144 0.05 29.01 6.28
N LYS A 145 0.58 29.37 7.43
CA LYS A 145 0.15 28.86 8.75
C LYS A 145 -1.36 29.00 8.97
N ASP A 146 -1.92 30.14 8.62
CA ASP A 146 -3.35 30.43 8.82
C ASP A 146 -4.24 29.99 7.64
N SER A 147 -3.61 29.64 6.51
CA SER A 147 -4.32 29.30 5.27
C SER A 147 -4.29 27.80 4.91
N LEU A 148 -3.53 27.00 5.66
CA LEU A 148 -3.36 25.56 5.39
C LEU A 148 -3.69 24.75 6.64
N SER A 149 -4.49 23.70 6.48
CA SER A 149 -4.80 22.75 7.54
C SER A 149 -4.58 21.32 7.06
N VAL A 150 -4.12 20.45 7.96
CA VAL A 150 -3.98 19.02 7.71
C VAL A 150 -5.09 18.27 8.42
N VAL A 151 -5.82 17.46 7.69
CA VAL A 151 -6.91 16.61 8.22
C VAL A 151 -6.46 15.16 8.12
N VAL A 152 -6.48 14.48 9.25
CA VAL A 152 -6.08 13.06 9.33
C VAL A 152 -7.24 12.22 9.82
N PHE A 153 -7.51 11.10 9.15
CA PHE A 153 -8.53 10.14 9.59
C PHE A 153 -8.05 8.70 9.54
N GLY A 154 -8.54 7.89 10.47
CA GLY A 154 -8.22 6.47 10.60
C GLY A 154 -8.02 6.06 12.04
N LYS A 155 -7.87 4.76 12.28
CA LYS A 155 -7.62 4.24 13.65
C LYS A 155 -6.31 4.82 14.19
N GLN A 156 -6.33 5.20 15.47
CA GLN A 156 -5.20 5.78 16.19
C GLN A 156 -4.77 7.18 15.71
N SER A 157 -5.66 7.90 15.00
CA SER A 157 -5.38 9.30 14.62
C SER A 157 -5.25 10.23 15.82
N GLU A 158 -5.90 9.90 16.95
CA GLU A 158 -5.80 10.59 18.23
C GLU A 158 -4.39 10.54 18.86
N GLN A 159 -3.53 9.63 18.41
CA GLN A 159 -2.14 9.53 18.88
C GLN A 159 -1.20 10.55 18.21
N LEU A 160 -1.66 11.18 17.14
CA LEU A 160 -0.90 12.25 16.51
C LEU A 160 -1.05 13.53 17.34
N LYS A 161 0.09 14.10 17.73
CA LYS A 161 0.10 15.45 18.32
C LYS A 161 -0.21 16.47 17.22
N PRO A 162 -0.93 17.56 17.55
CA PRO A 162 -1.07 18.69 16.63
C PRO A 162 0.32 19.16 16.17
N LEU A 163 0.41 19.50 14.89
CA LEU A 163 1.61 20.06 14.27
C LEU A 163 1.68 21.57 14.51
#